data_1d9f185717fadd020cf5cb5a5ce541a7
#
_entry.id   1d9f185717fadd020cf5cb5a5ce541a7
#
_cell.length_a   1.000
_cell.length_b   1.000
_cell.length_c   1.000
_cell.angle_alpha   90.00
_cell.angle_beta   90.00
_cell.angle_gamma   90.00
#
_symmetry.space_group_name_H-M   'P 1'
#
loop_
_entity.id
_entity.type
_entity.pdbx_description
1 polymer ?
#
loop_
_entity_poly.entity_id
_entity_poly.type
_entity_poly.pdbx_seq_one_letter_code
_entity_poly.pdbx_strand_id
1 'polypeptide(L)'
;MFSRTQHGKGAARRKHLLVGAALTTAIIGLTGCTGESPEADRKVIRIFGEQGAQIDLNTNSFTKELEDRFGVDIQFETTSYGASEATEARQISLAGGDLPEAYMLVPWASQFSRAELQRYGDQGLLVQLNDLIDSNGPNIKAALEAEPGFKELTETPDGKIWGLPQWNDCYHCSYPYKFWINTDWLDTLGLAAPTTPDEFFAVMQAFKTQDPNGNGQADEIPLTGSTQQSLVPYIMNAFVYNAFNTGSGANGQPVSLGLDGDTVQLQTMQDGWREGLQFLRKMWDAGLIDPATFSQGGDQMTATGNAAQGVLVGGFTAIHPGFAVTIGQEDGRDTQYDLLPPLTGPAGQAATFLLPSVPGATFVVTKAADEEEQKVIVEMMDYLFSPEGHVRGEFGEEGIGWRAPEEGEIALDQSLEPSLVDTKMDESNEADYNGNWGPMAQVFDTAEFRASQVQPLDISTEAGFERRLFEATDQYAGKETDAMFPYWNIWVPSEDASELSTLTANVESSVATATAEFVTGVRDPGSDADWQSYLDSLTSLGADRYAEIWQSAYDQ
;
A
#
# COMPACT_ATOMS: atom_id res chain seq x y z
N MET A 1 2.08 21.87 49.81
CA MET A 1 3.29 22.16 50.59
C MET A 1 4.41 22.32 49.59
N PHE A 2 4.69 23.53 49.22
CA PHE A 2 5.94 24.32 49.37
C PHE A 2 7.21 23.50 49.11
N SER A 3 8.13 23.86 48.17
CA SER A 3 8.85 25.13 48.09
C SER A 3 9.55 25.31 46.75
N ARG A 4 9.48 26.55 46.27
CA ARG A 4 10.31 27.16 45.24
C ARG A 4 11.76 27.32 45.72
N THR A 5 12.72 27.33 44.81
CA THR A 5 13.79 28.35 44.84
C THR A 5 14.25 28.69 43.39
N GLN A 6 14.26 29.99 43.13
CA GLN A 6 14.87 30.70 41.99
C GLN A 6 16.32 31.10 42.33
N HIS A 7 17.05 31.41 41.31
CA HIS A 7 18.06 32.46 41.10
C HIS A 7 19.19 31.94 40.20
N GLY A 8 19.78 32.64 39.26
CA GLY A 8 19.80 34.04 39.01
C GLY A 8 20.63 34.36 37.75
N LYS A 9 20.44 35.53 37.28
CA LYS A 9 20.94 36.22 36.08
C LYS A 9 22.46 36.36 35.97
N GLY A 10 23.00 36.45 34.71
CA GLY A 10 24.29 37.01 34.42
C GLY A 10 24.46 37.38 32.96
N ALA A 11 24.14 38.62 32.61
CA ALA A 11 24.43 39.23 31.32
C ALA A 11 25.79 39.90 31.33
N ALA A 12 26.59 39.77 30.26
CA ALA A 12 27.67 40.67 29.96
C ALA A 12 27.81 40.90 28.46
N ARG A 13 27.58 42.14 28.07
CA ARG A 13 27.92 42.79 26.79
C ARG A 13 29.40 43.16 26.75
N ARG A 14 29.99 43.15 25.55
CA ARG A 14 30.96 44.17 24.98
C ARG A 14 31.84 43.48 23.93
N LYS A 15 32.30 44.01 22.85
CA LYS A 15 32.19 45.26 22.05
C LYS A 15 33.11 45.02 20.84
N HIS A 16 32.79 45.67 19.75
CA HIS A 16 33.51 45.77 18.48
C HIS A 16 35.05 45.95 18.56
N LEU A 17 35.76 45.40 17.57
CA LEU A 17 36.88 46.14 16.94
C LEU A 17 37.05 45.68 15.48
N LEU A 18 36.86 46.62 14.56
CA LEU A 18 37.30 46.59 13.18
C LEU A 18 38.79 46.94 13.14
N VAL A 19 39.59 46.18 12.42
CA VAL A 19 40.84 46.70 11.83
C VAL A 19 41.00 46.07 10.46
N GLY A 20 40.95 46.91 9.43
CA GLY A 20 41.37 46.56 8.09
C GLY A 20 42.83 46.81 7.88
N ALA A 21 43.47 46.05 7.04
CA ALA A 21 44.69 46.47 6.32
C ALA A 21 44.82 45.69 5.01
N ALA A 22 45.07 46.41 3.98
CA ALA A 22 45.17 45.99 2.59
C ALA A 22 46.62 45.67 2.17
N LEU A 23 46.72 45.07 0.96
CA LEU A 23 47.85 44.91 0.04
C LEU A 23 48.91 43.85 0.42
N THR A 24 49.19 42.89 -0.48
CA THR A 24 50.02 43.10 -1.69
C THR A 24 49.97 41.85 -2.59
N THR A 25 49.87 42.07 -3.86
CA THR A 25 49.96 41.18 -5.01
C THR A 25 51.33 40.49 -5.11
N ALA A 26 51.33 39.18 -5.34
CA ALA A 26 52.46 38.47 -5.95
C ALA A 26 51.93 37.42 -6.93
N ILE A 27 52.05 37.70 -8.20
CA ILE A 27 51.83 36.78 -9.32
C ILE A 27 53.04 35.86 -9.38
N ILE A 28 52.82 34.54 -9.16
CA ILE A 28 53.76 33.51 -9.61
C ILE A 28 52.93 32.54 -10.44
N GLY A 29 53.09 32.60 -11.75
CA GLY A 29 52.53 31.63 -12.66
C GLY A 29 53.18 30.25 -12.46
N LEU A 30 52.36 29.27 -12.13
CA LEU A 30 52.64 27.86 -12.31
C LEU A 30 51.52 27.31 -13.20
N THR A 31 51.86 27.06 -14.44
CA THR A 31 51.06 26.23 -15.33
C THR A 31 51.04 24.82 -14.78
N GLY A 32 50.07 24.53 -13.94
CA GLY A 32 49.67 23.18 -13.59
C GLY A 32 48.48 22.79 -14.50
N CYS A 33 48.67 21.80 -15.32
CA CYS A 33 47.54 21.08 -15.95
C CYS A 33 46.70 20.50 -14.82
N THR A 34 45.65 21.19 -14.42
CA THR A 34 44.56 20.61 -13.66
C THR A 34 43.71 19.90 -14.70
N GLY A 35 43.77 18.58 -14.74
CA GLY A 35 42.71 17.80 -15.38
C GLY A 35 41.41 18.24 -14.71
N GLU A 36 40.53 18.87 -15.47
CA GLU A 36 39.16 19.07 -15.10
C GLU A 36 38.59 17.67 -14.84
N SER A 37 38.15 17.44 -13.62
CA SER A 37 37.34 16.29 -13.30
C SER A 37 36.03 16.42 -14.10
N PRO A 38 35.52 15.37 -14.71
CA PRO A 38 34.27 15.41 -15.46
C PRO A 38 33.01 15.80 -14.63
N GLU A 39 33.15 15.91 -13.30
CA GLU A 39 32.04 16.21 -12.38
C GLU A 39 31.54 17.67 -12.38
N ALA A 40 32.21 18.60 -13.06
CA ALA A 40 31.90 20.03 -12.92
C ALA A 40 30.73 20.53 -13.79
N ASP A 41 30.06 19.66 -14.60
CA ASP A 41 29.05 20.09 -15.56
C ASP A 41 27.87 19.10 -15.70
N ARG A 42 27.62 18.24 -14.67
CA ARG A 42 26.44 17.36 -14.70
C ARG A 42 25.17 18.15 -14.43
N LYS A 43 24.11 17.88 -15.20
CA LYS A 43 22.79 18.42 -14.91
C LYS A 43 22.26 17.81 -13.62
N VAL A 44 21.62 18.65 -12.81
CA VAL A 44 20.93 18.20 -11.59
C VAL A 44 19.48 17.87 -11.94
N ILE A 45 19.03 16.66 -11.63
CA ILE A 45 17.64 16.21 -11.74
C ILE A 45 17.08 16.04 -10.33
N ARG A 46 16.10 16.84 -9.97
CA ARG A 46 15.40 16.71 -8.69
C ARG A 46 14.26 15.72 -8.85
N ILE A 47 14.19 14.76 -7.95
CA ILE A 47 13.14 13.74 -7.92
C ILE A 47 12.48 13.75 -6.55
N PHE A 48 11.17 13.88 -6.50
CA PHE A 48 10.44 13.62 -5.28
C PHE A 48 10.23 12.12 -5.14
N GLY A 49 10.65 11.54 -4.00
CA GLY A 49 10.61 10.11 -3.75
C GLY A 49 10.24 9.75 -2.31
N GLU A 50 10.05 8.47 -2.08
CA GLU A 50 9.71 7.91 -0.79
C GLU A 50 10.79 6.92 -0.35
N GLN A 51 11.17 6.94 0.93
CA GLN A 51 12.24 6.09 1.44
C GLN A 51 11.93 5.52 2.82
N GLY A 52 12.47 4.32 3.09
CA GLY A 52 12.47 3.72 4.43
C GLY A 52 13.44 4.45 5.37
N ALA A 53 13.27 4.23 6.67
CA ALA A 53 14.04 4.91 7.71
C ALA A 53 15.57 4.66 7.64
N GLN A 54 15.99 3.56 7.02
CA GLN A 54 17.40 3.16 6.91
C GLN A 54 17.98 3.41 5.51
N ILE A 55 17.21 3.96 4.60
CA ILE A 55 17.62 4.26 3.23
C ILE A 55 17.78 5.78 3.10
N ASP A 56 18.90 6.22 2.54
CA ASP A 56 19.11 7.59 2.08
C ASP A 56 19.33 7.58 0.56
N LEU A 57 18.29 7.89 -0.19
CA LEU A 57 18.33 7.87 -1.66
C LEU A 57 19.42 8.77 -2.25
N ASN A 58 19.81 9.85 -1.57
CA ASN A 58 20.87 10.76 -2.04
C ASN A 58 22.28 10.17 -1.92
N THR A 59 22.49 9.22 -1.03
CA THR A 59 23.76 8.50 -0.83
C THR A 59 23.71 7.04 -1.26
N ASN A 60 22.55 6.58 -1.73
CA ASN A 60 22.30 5.22 -2.15
C ASN A 60 23.22 4.80 -3.31
N SER A 61 23.79 3.57 -3.26
CA SER A 61 24.75 3.13 -4.27
C SER A 61 24.13 2.96 -5.65
N PHE A 62 22.85 2.54 -5.73
CA PHE A 62 22.16 2.46 -7.01
C PHE A 62 21.88 3.85 -7.61
N THR A 63 21.57 4.85 -6.78
CA THR A 63 21.45 6.24 -7.25
C THR A 63 22.77 6.70 -7.87
N LYS A 64 23.91 6.43 -7.22
CA LYS A 64 25.24 6.80 -7.74
C LYS A 64 25.59 6.07 -9.04
N GLU A 65 25.17 4.82 -9.17
CA GLU A 65 25.31 4.07 -10.42
C GLU A 65 24.50 4.70 -11.57
N LEU A 66 23.26 5.14 -11.30
CA LEU A 66 22.43 5.84 -12.29
C LEU A 66 23.02 7.21 -12.67
N GLU A 67 23.53 7.96 -11.69
CA GLU A 67 24.24 9.24 -11.95
C GLU A 67 25.41 9.03 -12.90
N ASP A 68 26.21 7.98 -12.70
CA ASP A 68 27.36 7.69 -13.55
C ASP A 68 26.95 7.16 -14.92
N ARG A 69 25.89 6.33 -14.98
CA ARG A 69 25.38 5.75 -16.23
C ARG A 69 24.79 6.79 -17.17
N PHE A 70 24.07 7.76 -16.61
CA PHE A 70 23.33 8.77 -17.40
C PHE A 70 24.01 10.16 -17.42
N GLY A 71 25.09 10.34 -16.69
CA GLY A 71 25.88 11.58 -16.68
C GLY A 71 25.16 12.75 -16.02
N VAL A 72 24.34 12.50 -15.00
CA VAL A 72 23.55 13.49 -14.26
C VAL A 72 23.87 13.41 -12.76
N ASP A 73 23.45 14.43 -11.99
CA ASP A 73 23.39 14.39 -10.53
C ASP A 73 21.93 14.28 -10.12
N ILE A 74 21.57 13.28 -9.31
CA ILE A 74 20.21 13.06 -8.83
C ILE A 74 20.08 13.61 -7.41
N GLN A 75 19.10 14.47 -7.20
CA GLN A 75 18.77 15.01 -5.90
C GLN A 75 17.36 14.62 -5.50
N PHE A 76 17.24 13.73 -4.53
CA PHE A 76 15.95 13.32 -3.99
C PHE A 76 15.46 14.30 -2.92
N GLU A 77 14.20 14.74 -3.10
CA GLU A 77 13.36 15.31 -2.05
C GLU A 77 12.53 14.16 -1.48
N THR A 78 12.76 13.76 -0.23
CA THR A 78 12.22 12.51 0.28
C THR A 78 11.19 12.70 1.39
N THR A 79 10.24 11.75 1.45
CA THR A 79 9.32 11.55 2.57
C THR A 79 9.34 10.08 3.00
N SER A 80 8.72 9.76 4.15
CA SER A 80 8.59 8.39 4.64
C SER A 80 7.48 7.63 3.90
N TYR A 81 7.43 6.29 4.10
CA TYR A 81 6.34 5.45 3.59
C TYR A 81 5.00 5.60 4.34
N GLY A 82 4.88 6.51 5.31
CA GLY A 82 3.61 6.79 5.97
C GLY A 82 2.59 7.36 4.99
N ALA A 83 1.49 6.65 4.71
CA ALA A 83 0.56 7.00 3.63
C ALA A 83 -0.03 8.41 3.74
N SER A 84 -0.35 8.88 4.95
CA SER A 84 -0.86 10.24 5.17
C SER A 84 0.22 11.28 4.96
N GLU A 85 1.41 11.05 5.52
CA GLU A 85 2.56 11.95 5.43
C GLU A 85 3.09 12.03 3.99
N ALA A 86 3.18 10.89 3.30
CA ALA A 86 3.63 10.83 1.92
C ALA A 86 2.67 11.60 0.98
N THR A 87 1.37 11.37 1.13
CA THR A 87 0.35 12.07 0.33
C THR A 87 0.37 13.58 0.61
N GLU A 88 0.45 14.01 1.87
CA GLU A 88 0.53 15.43 2.23
C GLU A 88 1.79 16.08 1.68
N ALA A 89 2.96 15.44 1.84
CA ALA A 89 4.22 15.94 1.34
C ALA A 89 4.21 16.10 -0.19
N ARG A 90 3.66 15.11 -0.93
CA ARG A 90 3.49 15.18 -2.39
C ARG A 90 2.57 16.34 -2.78
N GLN A 91 1.46 16.53 -2.09
CA GLN A 91 0.53 17.63 -2.38
C GLN A 91 1.15 19.00 -2.09
N ILE A 92 1.94 19.14 -1.03
CA ILE A 92 2.69 20.35 -0.71
C ILE A 92 3.71 20.65 -1.81
N SER A 93 4.46 19.65 -2.27
CA SER A 93 5.43 19.79 -3.36
C SER A 93 4.75 20.27 -4.65
N LEU A 94 3.61 19.67 -5.02
CA LEU A 94 2.81 20.08 -6.19
C LEU A 94 2.26 21.51 -6.08
N ALA A 95 1.88 21.94 -4.88
CA ALA A 95 1.31 23.26 -4.64
C ALA A 95 2.37 24.37 -4.49
N GLY A 96 3.60 24.00 -4.20
CA GLY A 96 4.69 24.92 -3.85
C GLY A 96 5.17 25.80 -5.02
N GLY A 97 4.89 25.43 -6.26
CA GLY A 97 5.25 26.20 -7.46
C GLY A 97 6.70 25.99 -7.94
N ASP A 98 7.56 25.37 -7.14
CA ASP A 98 8.90 24.91 -7.48
C ASP A 98 8.86 23.36 -7.58
N LEU A 99 8.44 22.86 -8.74
CA LEU A 99 8.27 21.44 -8.97
C LEU A 99 9.62 20.74 -9.13
N PRO A 100 9.79 19.51 -8.60
CA PRO A 100 10.87 18.63 -9.04
C PRO A 100 10.66 18.21 -10.49
N GLU A 101 11.72 17.78 -11.16
CA GLU A 101 11.67 17.33 -12.56
C GLU A 101 10.89 16.03 -12.71
N ALA A 102 10.86 15.16 -11.67
CA ALA A 102 10.08 13.93 -11.67
C ALA A 102 9.57 13.56 -10.27
N TYR A 103 8.56 12.70 -10.24
CA TYR A 103 8.11 11.99 -9.04
C TYR A 103 8.32 10.49 -9.25
N MET A 104 8.87 9.82 -8.25
CA MET A 104 8.98 8.36 -8.15
C MET A 104 8.44 7.93 -6.80
N LEU A 105 7.32 7.21 -6.80
CA LEU A 105 6.50 6.96 -5.63
C LEU A 105 6.31 5.45 -5.40
N VAL A 106 5.78 5.11 -4.22
CA VAL A 106 5.41 3.76 -3.85
C VAL A 106 3.89 3.71 -3.66
N PRO A 107 3.15 2.84 -4.36
CA PRO A 107 1.69 2.96 -4.49
C PRO A 107 0.92 2.84 -3.18
N TRP A 108 1.40 2.10 -2.19
CA TRP A 108 0.75 2.03 -0.87
C TRP A 108 1.04 3.22 0.03
N ALA A 109 2.06 4.02 -0.28
CA ALA A 109 2.39 5.24 0.45
C ALA A 109 1.74 6.46 -0.21
N SER A 110 2.01 6.70 -1.50
CA SER A 110 1.38 7.77 -2.28
C SER A 110 1.46 7.48 -3.77
N GLN A 111 0.49 7.96 -4.53
CA GLN A 111 0.50 7.90 -5.99
C GLN A 111 -0.39 8.99 -6.58
N PHE A 112 -0.23 9.26 -7.87
CA PHE A 112 -1.15 10.10 -8.61
C PHE A 112 -2.38 9.29 -8.99
N SER A 113 -3.56 9.74 -8.57
CA SER A 113 -4.81 9.17 -9.06
C SER A 113 -5.02 9.49 -10.55
N ARG A 114 -5.86 8.70 -11.23
CA ARG A 114 -6.23 8.96 -12.63
C ARG A 114 -6.78 10.36 -12.83
N ALA A 115 -7.62 10.84 -11.92
CA ALA A 115 -8.16 12.19 -11.95
C ALA A 115 -7.07 13.26 -11.80
N GLU A 116 -6.05 13.04 -10.97
CA GLU A 116 -4.91 13.93 -10.84
C GLU A 116 -4.05 13.94 -12.11
N LEU A 117 -3.79 12.76 -12.70
CA LEU A 117 -3.03 12.63 -13.93
C LEU A 117 -3.68 13.43 -15.06
N GLN A 118 -4.97 13.24 -15.28
CA GLN A 118 -5.70 13.96 -16.30
C GLN A 118 -5.73 15.46 -16.01
N ARG A 119 -6.07 15.85 -14.79
CA ARG A 119 -6.12 17.28 -14.39
C ARG A 119 -4.77 17.97 -14.56
N TYR A 120 -3.69 17.37 -14.08
CA TYR A 120 -2.36 17.98 -14.15
C TYR A 120 -1.78 17.91 -15.58
N GLY A 121 -2.09 16.87 -16.34
CA GLY A 121 -1.78 16.80 -17.76
C GLY A 121 -2.46 17.91 -18.57
N ASP A 122 -3.77 18.10 -18.41
CA ASP A 122 -4.54 19.16 -19.08
C ASP A 122 -4.08 20.57 -18.66
N GLN A 123 -3.61 20.74 -17.44
CA GLN A 123 -3.02 21.99 -16.95
C GLN A 123 -1.58 22.22 -17.45
N GLY A 124 -0.99 21.26 -18.14
CA GLY A 124 0.40 21.32 -18.60
C GLY A 124 1.42 21.31 -17.45
N LEU A 125 1.09 20.72 -16.31
CA LEU A 125 2.02 20.48 -15.21
C LEU A 125 2.83 19.21 -15.40
N LEU A 126 2.23 18.19 -16.04
CA LEU A 126 2.88 16.93 -16.40
C LEU A 126 3.25 16.93 -17.88
N VAL A 127 4.32 16.22 -18.20
CA VAL A 127 4.78 15.95 -19.56
C VAL A 127 4.05 14.73 -20.10
N GLN A 128 3.54 14.80 -21.32
CA GLN A 128 2.99 13.64 -22.01
C GLN A 128 4.14 12.73 -22.46
N LEU A 129 4.10 11.46 -22.06
CA LEU A 129 5.23 10.53 -22.20
C LEU A 129 5.25 9.75 -23.53
N ASN A 130 4.18 9.74 -24.33
CA ASN A 130 4.08 8.91 -25.53
C ASN A 130 5.30 9.04 -26.46
N ASP A 131 5.65 10.24 -26.91
CA ASP A 131 6.76 10.46 -27.84
C ASP A 131 8.13 10.14 -27.20
N LEU A 132 8.26 10.39 -25.89
CA LEU A 132 9.48 10.07 -25.13
C LEU A 132 9.67 8.57 -25.00
N ILE A 133 8.61 7.81 -24.69
CA ILE A 133 8.62 6.34 -24.62
C ILE A 133 8.92 5.76 -26.01
N ASP A 134 8.26 6.27 -27.06
CA ASP A 134 8.49 5.78 -28.41
C ASP A 134 9.94 5.95 -28.88
N SER A 135 10.58 7.03 -28.44
CA SER A 135 11.95 7.38 -28.86
C SER A 135 13.05 6.85 -27.93
N ASN A 136 12.79 6.74 -26.62
CA ASN A 136 13.81 6.51 -25.60
C ASN A 136 13.44 5.40 -24.60
N GLY A 137 12.26 4.78 -24.71
CA GLY A 137 11.73 3.80 -23.76
C GLY A 137 11.42 2.42 -24.37
N PRO A 138 12.40 1.71 -24.98
CA PRO A 138 12.13 0.42 -25.63
C PRO A 138 11.63 -0.67 -24.68
N ASN A 139 12.10 -0.70 -23.42
CA ASN A 139 11.66 -1.68 -22.44
C ASN A 139 10.25 -1.33 -21.91
N ILE A 140 9.96 -0.05 -21.64
CA ILE A 140 8.61 0.42 -21.28
C ILE A 140 7.62 0.05 -22.39
N LYS A 141 7.99 0.29 -23.64
CA LYS A 141 7.16 -0.06 -24.80
C LYS A 141 6.89 -1.56 -24.88
N ALA A 142 7.92 -2.38 -24.68
CA ALA A 142 7.78 -3.83 -24.65
C ALA A 142 6.85 -4.28 -23.51
N ALA A 143 6.93 -3.65 -22.32
CA ALA A 143 6.04 -3.92 -21.20
C ALA A 143 4.57 -3.58 -21.52
N LEU A 144 4.31 -2.42 -22.13
CA LEU A 144 2.96 -2.01 -22.58
C LEU A 144 2.38 -2.94 -23.67
N GLU A 145 3.24 -3.56 -24.48
CA GLU A 145 2.81 -4.52 -25.49
C GLU A 145 2.58 -5.93 -24.91
N ALA A 146 3.37 -6.32 -23.89
CA ALA A 146 3.32 -7.65 -23.29
C ALA A 146 2.14 -7.79 -22.29
N GLU A 147 1.81 -6.72 -21.54
CA GLU A 147 0.83 -6.75 -20.45
C GLU A 147 -0.35 -5.80 -20.75
N PRO A 148 -1.46 -6.33 -21.30
CA PRO A 148 -2.64 -5.51 -21.60
C PRO A 148 -3.19 -4.75 -20.40
N GLY A 149 -3.17 -5.37 -19.19
CA GLY A 149 -3.62 -4.73 -17.96
C GLY A 149 -2.74 -3.54 -17.56
N PHE A 150 -1.42 -3.64 -17.74
CA PHE A 150 -0.50 -2.52 -17.53
C PHE A 150 -0.79 -1.37 -18.48
N LYS A 151 -1.07 -1.69 -19.75
CA LYS A 151 -1.44 -0.70 -20.75
C LYS A 151 -2.76 0.01 -20.40
N GLU A 152 -3.79 -0.73 -20.01
CA GLU A 152 -5.09 -0.18 -19.56
C GLU A 152 -4.97 0.75 -18.35
N LEU A 153 -4.05 0.45 -17.43
CA LEU A 153 -3.77 1.31 -16.30
C LEU A 153 -3.02 2.58 -16.68
N THR A 154 -2.23 2.53 -17.74
CA THR A 154 -1.30 3.59 -18.16
C THR A 154 -1.95 4.59 -19.12
N GLU A 155 -2.68 4.12 -20.12
CA GLU A 155 -3.26 4.96 -21.19
C GLU A 155 -4.62 5.53 -20.77
N THR A 156 -4.80 6.82 -21.02
CA THR A 156 -6.12 7.45 -20.98
C THR A 156 -7.00 6.96 -22.14
N PRO A 157 -8.33 7.13 -22.12
CA PRO A 157 -9.20 6.74 -23.22
C PRO A 157 -8.83 7.36 -24.59
N ASP A 158 -8.20 8.54 -24.59
CA ASP A 158 -7.68 9.19 -25.80
C ASP A 158 -6.22 8.82 -26.14
N GLY A 159 -5.68 7.79 -25.46
CA GLY A 159 -4.36 7.20 -25.73
C GLY A 159 -3.16 7.99 -25.20
N LYS A 160 -3.37 8.99 -24.33
CA LYS A 160 -2.28 9.73 -23.73
C LYS A 160 -1.69 8.99 -22.52
N ILE A 161 -0.39 9.13 -22.31
CA ILE A 161 0.33 8.63 -21.15
C ILE A 161 0.87 9.84 -20.37
N TRP A 162 0.33 10.08 -19.16
CA TRP A 162 0.75 11.15 -18.27
C TRP A 162 1.69 10.68 -17.15
N GLY A 163 1.81 9.38 -16.98
CA GLY A 163 2.66 8.74 -15.99
C GLY A 163 2.58 7.23 -16.11
N LEU A 164 3.43 6.51 -15.37
CA LEU A 164 3.45 5.05 -15.37
C LEU A 164 3.01 4.55 -13.99
N PRO A 165 2.08 3.58 -13.92
CA PRO A 165 1.79 2.88 -12.69
C PRO A 165 2.95 1.94 -12.31
N GLN A 166 3.02 1.54 -11.06
CA GLN A 166 3.75 0.34 -10.69
C GLN A 166 2.92 -0.88 -11.08
N TRP A 167 3.48 -1.75 -11.91
CA TRP A 167 2.91 -3.06 -12.19
C TRP A 167 3.54 -4.09 -11.26
N ASN A 168 2.81 -4.48 -10.24
CA ASN A 168 3.25 -5.49 -9.29
C ASN A 168 2.18 -6.57 -9.19
N ASP A 169 2.39 -7.65 -9.96
CA ASP A 169 1.46 -8.76 -10.05
C ASP A 169 1.64 -9.74 -8.88
N CYS A 170 1.54 -9.18 -7.68
CA CYS A 170 1.67 -9.90 -6.43
C CYS A 170 0.40 -10.71 -6.15
N TYR A 171 0.45 -12.03 -6.32
CA TYR A 171 -0.69 -12.91 -6.16
C TYR A 171 -1.35 -12.80 -4.79
N HIS A 172 -0.57 -12.90 -3.71
CA HIS A 172 -1.15 -12.78 -2.37
C HIS A 172 -1.64 -11.35 -2.05
N CYS A 173 -1.05 -10.32 -2.66
CA CYS A 173 -1.44 -8.94 -2.43
C CYS A 173 -2.80 -8.62 -3.07
N SER A 174 -3.14 -9.29 -4.17
CA SER A 174 -4.40 -9.06 -4.90
C SER A 174 -5.64 -9.43 -4.09
N TYR A 175 -5.50 -10.20 -3.02
CA TYR A 175 -6.57 -10.51 -2.07
C TYR A 175 -6.30 -9.85 -0.71
N PRO A 176 -6.57 -8.56 -0.54
CA PRO A 176 -6.10 -7.79 0.63
C PRO A 176 -6.85 -8.10 1.93
N TYR A 177 -8.06 -8.67 1.87
CA TYR A 177 -8.94 -8.86 3.04
C TYR A 177 -9.04 -10.32 3.46
N LYS A 178 -7.88 -11.01 3.56
CA LYS A 178 -7.80 -12.38 4.06
C LYS A 178 -8.02 -12.42 5.57
N PHE A 179 -8.69 -13.47 6.06
CA PHE A 179 -8.87 -13.68 7.48
C PHE A 179 -7.90 -14.75 7.99
N TRP A 180 -7.16 -14.41 9.02
CA TRP A 180 -6.20 -15.28 9.70
C TRP A 180 -6.79 -15.72 11.03
N ILE A 181 -6.92 -17.05 11.23
CA ILE A 181 -7.49 -17.66 12.43
C ILE A 181 -6.40 -18.45 13.16
N ASN A 182 -6.41 -18.39 14.48
CA ASN A 182 -5.51 -19.20 15.31
C ASN A 182 -5.93 -20.68 15.26
N THR A 183 -5.17 -21.49 14.53
CA THR A 183 -5.44 -22.91 14.33
C THR A 183 -5.04 -23.75 15.53
N ASP A 184 -4.02 -23.35 16.29
CA ASP A 184 -3.66 -24.02 17.55
C ASP A 184 -4.80 -23.95 18.58
N TRP A 185 -5.56 -22.83 18.56
CA TRP A 185 -6.74 -22.70 19.41
C TRP A 185 -7.90 -23.57 18.94
N LEU A 186 -8.08 -23.72 17.61
CA LEU A 186 -9.06 -24.66 17.06
C LEU A 186 -8.72 -26.08 17.49
N ASP A 187 -7.46 -26.49 17.32
CA ASP A 187 -7.00 -27.83 17.68
C ASP A 187 -7.10 -28.11 19.18
N THR A 188 -6.69 -27.14 20.03
CA THR A 188 -6.80 -27.25 21.48
C THR A 188 -8.23 -27.48 21.93
N LEU A 189 -9.19 -26.82 21.29
CA LEU A 189 -10.61 -26.95 21.62
C LEU A 189 -11.32 -28.06 20.84
N GLY A 190 -10.64 -28.74 19.90
CA GLY A 190 -11.23 -29.76 19.03
C GLY A 190 -12.30 -29.22 18.09
N LEU A 191 -12.14 -27.99 17.61
CA LEU A 191 -13.09 -27.32 16.73
C LEU A 191 -12.63 -27.41 15.27
N ALA A 192 -13.57 -27.57 14.36
CA ALA A 192 -13.32 -27.40 12.93
C ALA A 192 -13.27 -25.90 12.57
N ALA A 193 -12.51 -25.56 11.52
CA ALA A 193 -12.57 -24.22 10.94
C ALA A 193 -14.00 -23.89 10.47
N PRO A 194 -14.53 -22.71 10.83
CA PRO A 194 -15.90 -22.34 10.50
C PRO A 194 -16.05 -22.01 9.02
N THR A 195 -17.19 -22.36 8.44
CA THR A 195 -17.52 -22.13 7.02
C THR A 195 -18.70 -21.18 6.81
N THR A 196 -19.45 -20.90 7.88
CA THR A 196 -20.62 -20.04 7.88
C THR A 196 -20.54 -18.99 8.99
N PRO A 197 -21.27 -17.87 8.90
CA PRO A 197 -21.30 -16.86 9.97
C PRO A 197 -21.74 -17.43 11.32
N ASP A 198 -22.70 -18.37 11.38
CA ASP A 198 -23.14 -18.96 12.65
C ASP A 198 -22.07 -19.88 13.27
N GLU A 199 -21.36 -20.66 12.45
CA GLU A 199 -20.21 -21.46 12.92
C GLU A 199 -19.07 -20.54 13.38
N PHE A 200 -18.80 -19.46 12.63
CA PHE A 200 -17.80 -18.45 13.00
C PHE A 200 -18.12 -17.80 14.36
N PHE A 201 -19.38 -17.42 14.58
CA PHE A 201 -19.83 -16.93 15.89
C PHE A 201 -19.57 -17.94 16.99
N ALA A 202 -19.90 -19.21 16.78
CA ALA A 202 -19.71 -20.27 17.79
C ALA A 202 -18.24 -20.52 18.11
N VAL A 203 -17.35 -20.50 17.11
CA VAL A 203 -15.91 -20.63 17.28
C VAL A 203 -15.36 -19.44 18.07
N MET A 204 -15.70 -18.21 17.70
CA MET A 204 -15.26 -17.02 18.43
C MET A 204 -15.78 -17.01 19.88
N GLN A 205 -16.99 -17.50 20.10
CA GLN A 205 -17.52 -17.65 21.47
C GLN A 205 -16.73 -18.70 22.27
N ALA A 206 -16.34 -19.80 21.65
CA ALA A 206 -15.50 -20.82 22.28
C ALA A 206 -14.12 -20.25 22.61
N PHE A 207 -13.49 -19.52 21.71
CA PHE A 207 -12.22 -18.83 21.95
C PHE A 207 -12.29 -17.94 23.19
N LYS A 208 -13.36 -17.16 23.34
CA LYS A 208 -13.54 -16.28 24.50
C LYS A 208 -13.73 -17.00 25.83
N THR A 209 -14.33 -18.20 25.83
CA THR A 209 -14.89 -18.79 27.06
C THR A 209 -14.17 -20.06 27.53
N GLN A 210 -13.28 -20.64 26.71
CA GLN A 210 -12.70 -21.96 26.99
C GLN A 210 -11.18 -21.98 27.19
N ASP A 211 -10.56 -20.78 27.38
CA ASP A 211 -9.11 -20.66 27.68
C ASP A 211 -8.23 -21.46 26.68
N PRO A 212 -8.31 -21.19 25.35
CA PRO A 212 -7.54 -21.95 24.36
C PRO A 212 -6.03 -21.71 24.44
N ASN A 213 -5.57 -20.58 24.99
CA ASN A 213 -4.16 -20.30 25.22
C ASN A 213 -3.60 -20.99 26.47
N GLY A 214 -4.48 -21.59 27.31
CA GLY A 214 -4.11 -22.44 28.46
C GLY A 214 -3.46 -21.71 29.63
N ASN A 215 -3.59 -20.38 29.70
CA ASN A 215 -2.93 -19.59 30.76
C ASN A 215 -3.76 -19.44 32.04
N GLY A 216 -5.00 -19.92 32.05
CA GLY A 216 -5.93 -19.90 33.19
C GLY A 216 -6.54 -18.52 33.45
N GLN A 217 -6.47 -17.60 32.52
CA GLN A 217 -7.04 -16.27 32.60
C GLN A 217 -8.10 -16.09 31.50
N ALA A 218 -9.05 -15.20 31.69
CA ALA A 218 -10.05 -14.87 30.69
C ALA A 218 -9.59 -13.59 29.95
N ASP A 219 -8.50 -13.70 29.21
CA ASP A 219 -7.84 -12.57 28.53
C ASP A 219 -7.80 -12.73 27.00
N GLU A 220 -8.48 -13.75 26.47
CA GLU A 220 -8.60 -13.95 25.05
C GLU A 220 -9.37 -12.83 24.36
N ILE A 221 -8.82 -12.42 23.22
CA ILE A 221 -9.40 -11.48 22.27
C ILE A 221 -9.80 -12.29 21.03
N PRO A 222 -11.06 -12.76 20.90
CA PRO A 222 -11.45 -13.62 19.80
C PRO A 222 -11.22 -12.97 18.43
N LEU A 223 -11.54 -11.67 18.29
CA LEU A 223 -11.34 -10.89 17.08
C LEU A 223 -10.75 -9.53 17.40
N THR A 224 -9.71 -9.15 16.69
CA THR A 224 -9.19 -7.80 16.68
C THR A 224 -9.07 -7.26 15.25
N GLY A 225 -8.95 -5.97 15.13
CA GLY A 225 -8.71 -5.25 13.89
C GLY A 225 -8.17 -3.86 14.18
N SER A 226 -7.92 -3.08 13.15
CA SER A 226 -7.51 -1.69 13.26
C SER A 226 -8.18 -0.83 12.20
N THR A 227 -7.94 0.47 12.24
CA THR A 227 -8.40 1.38 11.19
C THR A 227 -7.76 1.09 9.83
N GLN A 228 -6.59 0.43 9.79
CA GLN A 228 -5.94 0.00 8.55
C GLN A 228 -6.27 -1.45 8.18
N GLN A 229 -6.54 -2.32 9.16
CA GLN A 229 -6.84 -3.73 8.98
C GLN A 229 -8.21 -4.05 9.56
N SER A 230 -9.26 -3.70 8.80
CA SER A 230 -10.65 -3.84 9.24
C SER A 230 -11.16 -5.25 9.04
N LEU A 231 -11.86 -5.78 10.05
CA LEU A 231 -12.56 -7.08 9.94
C LEU A 231 -13.88 -6.99 9.15
N VAL A 232 -14.35 -5.78 8.84
CA VAL A 232 -15.63 -5.56 8.15
C VAL A 232 -15.69 -6.23 6.77
N PRO A 233 -14.69 -6.07 5.87
CA PRO A 233 -14.76 -6.66 4.54
C PRO A 233 -14.91 -8.18 4.55
N TYR A 234 -14.16 -8.89 5.38
CA TYR A 234 -14.25 -10.34 5.45
C TYR A 234 -15.63 -10.82 5.89
N ILE A 235 -16.16 -10.27 6.97
CA ILE A 235 -17.45 -10.66 7.52
C ILE A 235 -18.60 -10.25 6.58
N MET A 236 -18.54 -9.03 6.05
CA MET A 236 -19.60 -8.45 5.23
C MET A 236 -19.78 -9.19 3.90
N ASN A 237 -18.69 -9.72 3.32
CA ASN A 237 -18.74 -10.50 2.08
C ASN A 237 -19.54 -11.82 2.17
N ALA A 238 -19.89 -12.28 3.37
CA ALA A 238 -20.86 -13.36 3.56
C ALA A 238 -22.31 -12.91 3.34
N PHE A 239 -22.62 -11.63 3.36
CA PHE A 239 -23.98 -11.08 3.27
C PHE A 239 -24.21 -10.28 2.00
N VAL A 240 -23.27 -9.44 1.64
CA VAL A 240 -23.26 -8.64 0.42
C VAL A 240 -21.82 -8.46 -0.02
N TYR A 241 -21.57 -8.46 -1.33
CA TYR A 241 -20.22 -8.13 -1.83
C TYR A 241 -19.78 -6.76 -1.29
N ASN A 242 -18.56 -6.69 -0.84
CA ASN A 242 -18.02 -5.48 -0.25
C ASN A 242 -16.50 -5.42 -0.40
N ALA A 243 -16.01 -4.29 -0.92
CA ALA A 243 -14.60 -3.90 -0.90
C ALA A 243 -14.29 -2.87 0.21
N PHE A 244 -15.30 -2.46 0.96
CA PHE A 244 -15.20 -1.39 1.93
C PHE A 244 -14.31 -1.78 3.13
N ASN A 245 -13.28 -0.98 3.35
CA ASN A 245 -12.44 -1.04 4.55
C ASN A 245 -12.60 0.28 5.31
N THR A 246 -12.88 0.25 6.58
CA THR A 246 -13.12 1.45 7.40
C THR A 246 -12.02 2.50 7.35
N GLY A 247 -10.80 2.12 6.94
CA GLY A 247 -9.68 3.04 6.73
C GLY A 247 -9.45 3.47 5.27
N SER A 248 -10.03 2.78 4.28
CA SER A 248 -9.70 2.98 2.87
C SER A 248 -10.40 4.18 2.23
N GLY A 249 -11.50 4.65 2.78
CA GLY A 249 -12.16 5.88 2.32
C GLY A 249 -11.26 7.11 2.36
N ALA A 250 -10.22 7.08 3.20
CA ALA A 250 -9.21 8.13 3.25
C ALA A 250 -8.35 8.22 1.97
N ASN A 251 -8.26 7.15 1.19
CA ASN A 251 -7.48 7.10 -0.05
C ASN A 251 -8.27 7.49 -1.30
N GLY A 252 -9.53 7.94 -1.14
CA GLY A 252 -10.36 8.37 -2.26
C GLY A 252 -10.83 7.24 -3.18
N GLN A 253 -10.82 5.99 -2.71
CA GLN A 253 -11.27 4.84 -3.49
C GLN A 253 -12.79 4.61 -3.32
N PRO A 254 -13.51 4.24 -4.38
CA PRO A 254 -14.97 4.03 -4.37
C PRO A 254 -15.35 2.63 -3.83
N VAL A 255 -14.91 2.32 -2.62
CA VAL A 255 -15.00 0.97 -2.04
C VAL A 255 -16.40 0.57 -1.57
N SER A 256 -17.33 1.53 -1.46
CA SER A 256 -18.75 1.24 -1.16
C SER A 256 -19.56 0.79 -2.39
N LEU A 257 -18.97 0.88 -3.59
CA LEU A 257 -19.64 0.54 -4.83
C LEU A 257 -19.53 -0.95 -5.17
N GLY A 258 -20.52 -1.42 -5.90
CA GLY A 258 -20.57 -2.73 -6.54
C GLY A 258 -21.51 -2.69 -7.74
N LEU A 259 -21.70 -3.85 -8.37
CA LEU A 259 -22.56 -4.02 -9.53
C LEU A 259 -23.78 -4.88 -9.19
N ASP A 260 -24.94 -4.53 -9.79
CA ASP A 260 -26.09 -5.40 -9.96
C ASP A 260 -26.32 -5.54 -11.49
N GLY A 261 -25.82 -6.65 -12.06
CA GLY A 261 -25.63 -6.74 -13.50
C GLY A 261 -24.66 -5.65 -13.98
N ASP A 262 -25.13 -4.78 -14.89
CA ASP A 262 -24.35 -3.65 -15.41
C ASP A 262 -24.63 -2.33 -14.63
N THR A 263 -25.39 -2.41 -13.52
CA THR A 263 -25.79 -1.21 -12.77
C THR A 263 -24.86 -0.97 -11.58
N VAL A 264 -24.22 0.19 -11.54
CA VAL A 264 -23.38 0.65 -10.42
C VAL A 264 -24.29 1.05 -9.25
N GLN A 265 -24.08 0.46 -8.09
CA GLN A 265 -24.85 0.76 -6.87
C GLN A 265 -23.97 0.80 -5.61
N LEU A 266 -24.43 1.50 -4.58
CA LEU A 266 -23.81 1.43 -3.27
C LEU A 266 -24.21 0.14 -2.56
N GLN A 267 -23.27 -0.76 -2.36
CA GLN A 267 -23.48 -2.01 -1.61
C GLN A 267 -23.83 -1.71 -0.15
N THR A 268 -23.33 -0.63 0.38
CA THR A 268 -23.56 -0.15 1.75
C THR A 268 -24.99 0.37 2.00
N MET A 269 -25.81 0.50 0.96
CA MET A 269 -27.24 0.84 1.05
C MET A 269 -28.16 -0.38 0.87
N GLN A 270 -27.62 -1.58 0.63
CA GLN A 270 -28.40 -2.79 0.34
C GLN A 270 -28.84 -3.51 1.64
N ASP A 271 -29.89 -4.33 1.53
CA ASP A 271 -30.39 -5.13 2.66
C ASP A 271 -29.33 -6.09 3.22
N GLY A 272 -28.50 -6.68 2.35
CA GLY A 272 -27.38 -7.54 2.78
C GLY A 272 -26.35 -6.80 3.64
N TRP A 273 -26.12 -5.51 3.40
CA TRP A 273 -25.28 -4.68 4.28
C TRP A 273 -25.90 -4.55 5.68
N ARG A 274 -27.22 -4.31 5.74
CA ARG A 274 -27.95 -4.26 7.01
C ARG A 274 -27.84 -5.58 7.77
N GLU A 275 -28.02 -6.71 7.08
CA GLU A 275 -27.90 -8.05 7.67
C GLU A 275 -26.49 -8.30 8.24
N GLY A 276 -25.44 -7.93 7.49
CA GLY A 276 -24.06 -7.99 7.96
C GLY A 276 -23.81 -7.12 9.18
N LEU A 277 -24.35 -5.89 9.23
CA LEU A 277 -24.29 -5.02 10.40
C LEU A 277 -25.00 -5.63 11.62
N GLN A 278 -26.14 -6.29 11.44
CA GLN A 278 -26.82 -7.02 12.52
C GLN A 278 -25.96 -8.17 13.05
N PHE A 279 -25.26 -8.88 12.18
CA PHE A 279 -24.34 -9.93 12.59
C PHE A 279 -23.12 -9.37 13.34
N LEU A 280 -22.48 -8.32 12.84
CA LEU A 280 -21.39 -7.63 13.53
C LEU A 280 -21.81 -7.09 14.89
N ARG A 281 -23.02 -6.54 14.98
CA ARG A 281 -23.63 -6.12 16.26
C ARG A 281 -23.80 -7.28 17.23
N LYS A 282 -24.32 -8.41 16.77
CA LYS A 282 -24.42 -9.65 17.56
C LYS A 282 -23.04 -10.08 18.11
N MET A 283 -22.00 -10.01 17.28
CA MET A 283 -20.62 -10.32 17.70
C MET A 283 -20.11 -9.34 18.76
N TRP A 284 -20.38 -8.05 18.57
CA TRP A 284 -20.00 -6.99 19.51
C TRP A 284 -20.69 -7.15 20.87
N ASP A 285 -22.02 -7.38 20.88
CA ASP A 285 -22.80 -7.55 22.11
C ASP A 285 -22.38 -8.80 22.91
N ALA A 286 -21.91 -9.83 22.21
CA ALA A 286 -21.30 -11.01 22.84
C ALA A 286 -19.87 -10.75 23.35
N GLY A 287 -19.30 -9.56 23.07
CA GLY A 287 -17.94 -9.15 23.41
C GLY A 287 -16.87 -9.97 22.69
N LEU A 288 -17.13 -10.36 21.45
CA LEU A 288 -16.23 -11.18 20.62
C LEU A 288 -15.30 -10.29 19.77
N ILE A 289 -15.59 -9.01 19.65
CA ILE A 289 -14.77 -8.02 18.93
C ILE A 289 -14.05 -7.17 19.97
N ASP A 290 -12.75 -6.99 19.78
CA ASP A 290 -11.93 -6.07 20.57
C ASP A 290 -12.54 -4.66 20.54
N PRO A 291 -12.84 -4.03 21.68
CA PRO A 291 -13.39 -2.68 21.72
C PRO A 291 -12.54 -1.62 21.01
N ALA A 292 -11.23 -1.85 20.88
CA ALA A 292 -10.32 -0.93 20.20
C ALA A 292 -10.36 -1.01 18.66
N THR A 293 -10.98 -2.05 18.09
CA THR A 293 -10.98 -2.35 16.64
C THR A 293 -11.29 -1.16 15.73
N PHE A 294 -12.23 -0.30 16.12
CA PHE A 294 -12.65 0.86 15.32
C PHE A 294 -11.88 2.15 15.64
N SER A 295 -10.88 2.11 16.51
CA SER A 295 -10.15 3.30 16.97
C SER A 295 -8.63 3.13 17.06
N GLN A 296 -8.12 1.91 17.13
CA GLN A 296 -6.69 1.65 17.20
C GLN A 296 -6.03 1.68 15.82
N GLY A 297 -4.76 2.08 15.78
CA GLY A 297 -3.90 1.96 14.61
C GLY A 297 -3.25 0.57 14.49
N GLY A 298 -2.56 0.33 13.37
CA GLY A 298 -1.85 -0.93 13.12
C GLY A 298 -0.81 -1.27 14.19
N ASP A 299 -0.02 -0.30 14.61
CA ASP A 299 1.01 -0.49 15.66
C ASP A 299 0.42 -1.01 16.98
N GLN A 300 -0.76 -0.52 17.37
CA GLN A 300 -1.43 -0.99 18.59
C GLN A 300 -1.96 -2.41 18.42
N MET A 301 -2.48 -2.74 17.25
CA MET A 301 -2.92 -4.10 16.92
C MET A 301 -1.72 -5.07 16.96
N THR A 302 -0.60 -4.71 16.34
CA THR A 302 0.66 -5.48 16.37
C THR A 302 1.20 -5.64 17.79
N ALA A 303 1.15 -4.59 18.62
CA ALA A 303 1.55 -4.68 20.03
C ALA A 303 0.67 -5.66 20.82
N THR A 304 -0.63 -5.75 20.50
CA THR A 304 -1.55 -6.71 21.11
C THR A 304 -1.24 -8.14 20.68
N GLY A 305 -0.99 -8.38 19.38
CA GLY A 305 -0.61 -9.70 18.86
C GLY A 305 0.75 -10.19 19.38
N ASN A 306 1.67 -9.26 19.67
CA ASN A 306 2.99 -9.54 20.25
C ASN A 306 3.02 -9.45 21.78
N ALA A 307 1.88 -9.58 22.46
CA ALA A 307 1.80 -9.45 23.89
C ALA A 307 2.76 -10.42 24.61
N ALA A 308 3.49 -9.91 25.61
CA ALA A 308 4.53 -10.67 26.33
C ALA A 308 3.97 -11.82 27.20
N GLN A 309 2.68 -11.76 27.55
CA GLN A 309 2.01 -12.78 28.35
C GLN A 309 1.57 -14.01 27.54
N GLY A 310 1.77 -14.01 26.23
CA GLY A 310 1.43 -15.11 25.32
C GLY A 310 0.54 -14.67 24.17
N VAL A 311 0.04 -15.63 23.40
CA VAL A 311 -0.87 -15.39 22.28
C VAL A 311 -2.27 -15.11 22.84
N LEU A 312 -2.79 -13.92 22.58
CA LEU A 312 -4.08 -13.45 23.09
C LEU A 312 -5.14 -13.34 21.99
N VAL A 313 -4.75 -13.30 20.72
CA VAL A 313 -5.64 -12.98 19.58
C VAL A 313 -6.07 -14.26 18.90
N GLY A 314 -7.38 -14.46 18.73
CA GLY A 314 -7.98 -15.61 18.05
C GLY A 314 -8.04 -15.46 16.53
N GLY A 315 -8.20 -14.24 16.02
CA GLY A 315 -8.19 -13.99 14.59
C GLY A 315 -8.31 -12.51 14.22
N PHE A 316 -7.96 -12.21 12.97
CA PHE A 316 -7.94 -10.85 12.41
C PHE A 316 -7.98 -10.89 10.88
N THR A 317 -8.36 -9.78 10.27
CA THR A 317 -8.28 -9.58 8.82
C THR A 317 -7.02 -8.81 8.48
N ALA A 318 -6.22 -9.31 7.54
CA ALA A 318 -5.06 -8.62 7.01
C ALA A 318 -4.60 -9.26 5.68
N ILE A 319 -3.84 -8.51 4.88
CA ILE A 319 -3.21 -9.04 3.66
C ILE A 319 -2.25 -10.20 3.99
N HIS A 320 -1.54 -10.10 5.12
CA HIS A 320 -0.69 -11.15 5.68
C HIS A 320 -0.60 -11.02 7.22
N PRO A 321 -0.22 -12.08 7.95
CA PRO A 321 -0.24 -12.08 9.41
C PRO A 321 0.74 -11.09 10.05
N GLY A 322 1.76 -10.63 9.33
CA GLY A 322 2.73 -9.64 9.82
C GLY A 322 2.14 -8.28 10.24
N PHE A 323 0.89 -7.99 9.87
CA PHE A 323 0.17 -6.81 10.37
C PHE A 323 -0.38 -6.98 11.80
N ALA A 324 -0.40 -8.18 12.32
CA ALA A 324 -0.88 -8.44 13.69
C ALA A 324 0.20 -9.05 14.59
N VAL A 325 1.11 -9.86 14.04
CA VAL A 325 2.17 -10.54 14.79
C VAL A 325 3.50 -10.42 14.03
N THR A 326 4.60 -10.30 14.75
CA THR A 326 5.93 -10.29 14.11
C THR A 326 6.24 -11.67 13.56
N ILE A 327 6.67 -11.73 12.29
CA ILE A 327 7.04 -12.97 11.61
C ILE A 327 8.40 -13.45 12.12
N GLY A 328 8.58 -14.79 12.23
CA GLY A 328 9.87 -15.40 12.56
C GLY A 328 10.27 -15.25 14.04
N GLN A 329 9.37 -14.93 14.95
CA GLN A 329 9.70 -14.89 16.39
C GLN A 329 10.02 -16.29 16.94
N GLU A 330 10.93 -16.36 17.92
CA GLU A 330 11.38 -17.62 18.55
C GLU A 330 10.23 -18.45 19.15
N ASP A 331 9.12 -17.84 19.55
CA ASP A 331 7.97 -18.54 20.12
C ASP A 331 7.00 -19.08 19.06
N GLY A 332 7.27 -18.83 17.79
CA GLY A 332 6.49 -19.36 16.66
C GLY A 332 5.04 -18.88 16.61
N ARG A 333 4.71 -17.76 17.28
CA ARG A 333 3.31 -17.29 17.36
C ARG A 333 2.67 -16.95 16.01
N ASP A 334 3.47 -16.53 15.05
CA ASP A 334 2.98 -16.22 13.71
C ASP A 334 2.52 -17.48 12.95
N THR A 335 3.15 -18.63 13.20
CA THR A 335 2.78 -19.91 12.58
C THR A 335 1.53 -20.55 13.17
N GLN A 336 0.99 -20.01 14.28
CA GLN A 336 -0.28 -20.45 14.86
C GLN A 336 -1.50 -19.94 14.06
N TYR A 337 -1.29 -18.97 13.15
CA TYR A 337 -2.38 -18.43 12.34
C TYR A 337 -2.33 -19.01 10.92
N ASP A 338 -3.45 -19.57 10.47
CA ASP A 338 -3.64 -19.97 9.08
C ASP A 338 -4.85 -19.28 8.48
N LEU A 339 -4.95 -19.36 7.16
CA LEU A 339 -6.00 -18.68 6.42
C LEU A 339 -7.36 -19.36 6.63
N LEU A 340 -8.38 -18.55 6.84
CA LEU A 340 -9.77 -19.00 6.80
C LEU A 340 -10.41 -18.55 5.47
N PRO A 341 -10.94 -19.48 4.66
CA PRO A 341 -11.63 -19.13 3.42
C PRO A 341 -12.82 -18.20 3.65
N PRO A 342 -13.30 -17.48 2.61
CA PRO A 342 -14.52 -16.69 2.70
C PRO A 342 -15.71 -17.50 3.24
N LEU A 343 -16.41 -16.93 4.23
CA LEU A 343 -17.58 -17.57 4.82
C LEU A 343 -18.73 -17.64 3.83
N THR A 344 -19.43 -18.77 3.80
CA THR A 344 -20.67 -18.93 3.03
C THR A 344 -21.84 -18.34 3.81
N GLY A 345 -22.39 -17.25 3.32
CA GLY A 345 -23.50 -16.55 3.94
C GLY A 345 -24.87 -17.23 3.77
N PRO A 346 -25.92 -16.66 4.38
CA PRO A 346 -27.28 -17.23 4.36
C PRO A 346 -27.87 -17.40 2.94
N ALA A 347 -27.48 -16.53 2.00
CA ALA A 347 -27.89 -16.60 0.60
C ALA A 347 -27.05 -17.57 -0.25
N GLY A 348 -26.05 -18.22 0.35
CA GLY A 348 -25.13 -19.15 -0.33
C GLY A 348 -23.95 -18.47 -1.01
N GLN A 349 -23.78 -17.16 -0.86
CA GLN A 349 -22.60 -16.47 -1.40
C GLN A 349 -21.39 -16.63 -0.47
N ALA A 350 -20.21 -16.74 -1.08
CA ALA A 350 -18.93 -16.69 -0.41
C ALA A 350 -18.02 -15.83 -1.30
N ALA A 351 -17.96 -14.54 -1.03
CA ALA A 351 -17.31 -13.59 -1.90
C ALA A 351 -16.01 -13.06 -1.30
N THR A 352 -15.11 -12.61 -2.17
CA THR A 352 -13.92 -11.86 -1.81
C THR A 352 -13.71 -10.70 -2.78
N PHE A 353 -12.97 -9.71 -2.33
CA PHE A 353 -12.50 -8.62 -3.17
C PHE A 353 -11.14 -8.99 -3.78
N LEU A 354 -11.02 -8.79 -5.08
CA LEU A 354 -9.78 -8.91 -5.84
C LEU A 354 -9.35 -7.52 -6.32
N LEU A 355 -8.11 -7.15 -6.04
CA LEU A 355 -7.48 -5.96 -6.59
C LEU A 355 -6.28 -6.41 -7.44
N PRO A 356 -6.42 -6.55 -8.77
CA PRO A 356 -5.37 -7.11 -9.61
C PRO A 356 -4.12 -6.21 -9.70
N SER A 357 -4.31 -4.90 -9.55
CA SER A 357 -3.21 -3.93 -9.50
C SER A 357 -3.67 -2.63 -8.85
N VAL A 358 -2.74 -1.79 -8.41
CA VAL A 358 -3.07 -0.50 -7.80
C VAL A 358 -3.23 0.56 -8.89
N PRO A 359 -4.43 1.16 -9.09
CA PRO A 359 -4.66 2.16 -10.13
C PRO A 359 -3.98 3.49 -9.78
N GLY A 360 -3.44 4.17 -10.78
CA GLY A 360 -2.77 5.46 -10.64
C GLY A 360 -1.38 5.44 -11.24
N ALA A 361 -0.56 6.47 -10.99
CA ALA A 361 0.83 6.48 -11.43
C ALA A 361 1.78 6.74 -10.26
N THR A 362 2.85 5.98 -10.22
CA THR A 362 3.98 6.16 -9.30
C THR A 362 5.12 6.95 -9.93
N PHE A 363 5.15 7.02 -11.26
CA PHE A 363 6.14 7.80 -12.00
C PHE A 363 5.48 8.84 -12.88
N VAL A 364 5.91 10.09 -12.76
CA VAL A 364 5.53 11.19 -13.66
C VAL A 364 6.73 12.10 -13.91
N VAL A 365 6.76 12.74 -15.08
CA VAL A 365 7.70 13.81 -15.42
C VAL A 365 6.96 15.13 -15.40
N THR A 366 7.54 16.17 -14.81
CA THR A 366 6.89 17.47 -14.70
C THR A 366 7.43 18.46 -15.75
N LYS A 367 6.70 19.54 -15.92
CA LYS A 367 7.14 20.66 -16.79
C LYS A 367 8.40 21.39 -16.29
N ALA A 368 8.91 21.07 -15.10
CA ALA A 368 10.17 21.64 -14.60
C ALA A 368 11.36 21.09 -15.41
N ALA A 369 11.26 19.83 -15.86
CA ALA A 369 12.28 19.21 -16.69
C ALA A 369 12.34 19.84 -18.08
N ASP A 370 13.54 20.23 -18.54
CA ASP A 370 13.78 20.60 -19.94
C ASP A 370 13.80 19.36 -20.86
N GLU A 371 13.84 19.55 -22.19
CA GLU A 371 13.75 18.44 -23.15
C GLU A 371 14.86 17.38 -22.98
N GLU A 372 16.06 17.80 -22.58
CA GLU A 372 17.18 16.89 -22.35
C GLU A 372 17.01 16.11 -21.03
N GLU A 373 16.54 16.78 -19.98
CA GLU A 373 16.20 16.17 -18.69
C GLU A 373 15.04 15.18 -18.83
N GLN A 374 13.97 15.55 -19.54
CA GLN A 374 12.84 14.65 -19.83
C GLN A 374 13.32 13.36 -20.51
N LYS A 375 14.21 13.48 -21.50
CA LYS A 375 14.78 12.32 -22.17
C LYS A 375 15.56 11.42 -21.19
N VAL A 376 16.48 12.01 -20.42
CA VAL A 376 17.32 11.25 -19.47
C VAL A 376 16.45 10.59 -18.39
N ILE A 377 15.45 11.28 -17.85
CA ILE A 377 14.52 10.72 -16.86
C ILE A 377 13.78 9.51 -17.41
N VAL A 378 13.30 9.57 -18.67
CA VAL A 378 12.63 8.42 -19.30
C VAL A 378 13.61 7.29 -19.59
N GLU A 379 14.85 7.58 -20.03
CA GLU A 379 15.89 6.56 -20.21
C GLU A 379 16.28 5.87 -18.88
N MET A 380 16.32 6.59 -17.75
CA MET A 380 16.52 6.02 -16.43
C MET A 380 15.36 5.11 -16.01
N MET A 381 14.12 5.57 -16.25
CA MET A 381 12.93 4.74 -15.99
C MET A 381 12.93 3.50 -16.88
N ASP A 382 13.25 3.63 -18.18
CA ASP A 382 13.34 2.51 -19.12
C ASP A 382 14.39 1.47 -18.69
N TYR A 383 15.51 1.91 -18.08
CA TYR A 383 16.48 0.98 -17.52
C TYR A 383 15.89 0.15 -16.39
N LEU A 384 15.05 0.72 -15.52
CA LEU A 384 14.33 -0.03 -14.47
C LEU A 384 13.34 -1.07 -15.06
N PHE A 385 12.84 -0.87 -16.27
CA PHE A 385 12.04 -1.87 -16.98
C PHE A 385 12.88 -2.96 -17.67
N SER A 386 14.20 -2.82 -17.72
CA SER A 386 15.07 -3.89 -18.20
C SER A 386 15.29 -4.94 -17.11
N PRO A 387 15.55 -6.23 -17.47
CA PRO A 387 15.83 -7.27 -16.47
C PRO A 387 17.00 -6.93 -15.54
N GLU A 388 18.06 -6.30 -16.08
CA GLU A 388 19.23 -5.88 -15.29
C GLU A 388 18.87 -4.76 -14.32
N GLY A 389 18.25 -3.67 -14.80
CA GLY A 389 17.91 -2.50 -13.99
C GLY A 389 16.86 -2.81 -12.94
N HIS A 390 15.90 -3.67 -13.26
CA HIS A 390 14.87 -4.13 -12.35
C HIS A 390 15.47 -4.85 -11.15
N VAL A 391 16.21 -5.94 -11.40
CA VAL A 391 16.84 -6.74 -10.31
C VAL A 391 17.83 -5.88 -9.52
N ARG A 392 18.65 -5.06 -10.19
CA ARG A 392 19.61 -4.18 -9.52
C ARG A 392 18.92 -3.10 -8.67
N GLY A 393 17.83 -2.53 -9.16
CA GLY A 393 17.08 -1.50 -8.45
C GLY A 393 16.31 -2.02 -7.25
N GLU A 394 15.68 -3.20 -7.37
CA GLU A 394 14.84 -3.79 -6.32
C GLU A 394 15.66 -4.55 -5.28
N PHE A 395 16.56 -5.44 -5.72
CA PHE A 395 17.27 -6.35 -4.81
C PHE A 395 18.70 -5.88 -4.49
N GLY A 396 19.28 -4.97 -5.27
CA GLY A 396 20.64 -4.52 -5.06
C GLY A 396 21.70 -5.31 -5.81
N GLU A 397 22.92 -5.39 -5.26
CA GLU A 397 24.05 -6.06 -5.89
C GLU A 397 23.98 -7.59 -5.74
N GLU A 398 24.42 -8.32 -6.80
CA GLU A 398 24.56 -9.78 -6.73
C GLU A 398 25.59 -10.17 -5.66
N GLY A 399 25.22 -11.15 -4.84
CA GLY A 399 26.02 -11.60 -3.70
C GLY A 399 25.80 -10.80 -2.41
N ILE A 400 25.03 -9.70 -2.46
CA ILE A 400 24.60 -8.89 -1.31
C ILE A 400 23.10 -9.01 -1.14
N GLY A 401 22.32 -8.45 -2.04
CA GLY A 401 20.85 -8.43 -1.96
C GLY A 401 20.18 -9.62 -2.66
N TRP A 402 20.87 -10.23 -3.61
CA TRP A 402 20.38 -11.42 -4.30
C TRP A 402 21.55 -12.29 -4.78
N ARG A 403 21.25 -13.53 -5.16
CA ARG A 403 22.18 -14.44 -5.83
C ARG A 403 21.46 -15.32 -6.85
N ALA A 404 22.24 -15.93 -7.76
CA ALA A 404 21.72 -16.95 -8.63
C ALA A 404 21.29 -18.21 -7.85
N PRO A 405 20.28 -18.96 -8.33
CA PRO A 405 19.86 -20.20 -7.74
C PRO A 405 20.97 -21.28 -7.76
N GLU A 406 21.01 -22.11 -6.72
CA GLU A 406 21.87 -23.29 -6.65
C GLU A 406 21.11 -24.55 -7.10
N GLU A 407 21.88 -25.67 -7.40
CA GLU A 407 21.27 -26.92 -7.79
C GLU A 407 20.32 -27.47 -6.70
N GLY A 408 19.08 -27.70 -7.05
CA GLY A 408 18.04 -28.21 -6.15
C GLY A 408 17.18 -27.14 -5.47
N GLU A 409 17.48 -25.87 -5.64
CA GLU A 409 16.57 -24.80 -5.24
C GLU A 409 15.38 -24.71 -6.20
N ILE A 410 14.22 -24.37 -5.68
CA ILE A 410 12.97 -24.41 -6.41
C ILE A 410 12.28 -23.04 -6.40
N ALA A 411 11.66 -22.71 -7.51
CA ALA A 411 10.83 -21.52 -7.64
C ALA A 411 9.59 -21.59 -6.73
N LEU A 412 8.97 -20.45 -6.48
CA LEU A 412 7.68 -20.35 -5.79
C LEU A 412 6.64 -21.21 -6.54
N ASP A 413 6.47 -21.01 -7.84
CA ASP A 413 5.77 -21.96 -8.70
C ASP A 413 6.78 -23.01 -9.20
N GLN A 414 6.63 -24.26 -8.71
CA GLN A 414 7.53 -25.37 -9.01
C GLN A 414 7.51 -25.80 -10.50
N SER A 415 6.61 -25.25 -11.31
CA SER A 415 6.58 -25.49 -12.76
C SER A 415 7.53 -24.58 -13.55
N LEU A 416 8.06 -23.54 -12.90
CA LEU A 416 8.98 -22.56 -13.49
C LEU A 416 10.44 -22.87 -13.15
N GLU A 417 11.35 -22.43 -14.01
CA GLU A 417 12.79 -22.43 -13.70
C GLU A 417 13.10 -21.33 -12.68
N PRO A 418 13.85 -21.61 -11.62
CA PRO A 418 14.22 -20.60 -10.63
C PRO A 418 15.04 -19.45 -11.22
N SER A 419 14.67 -18.21 -10.94
CA SER A 419 15.32 -17.00 -11.47
C SER A 419 16.36 -16.40 -10.53
N LEU A 420 16.03 -16.17 -9.29
CA LEU A 420 16.90 -15.59 -8.27
C LEU A 420 16.52 -16.04 -6.86
N VAL A 421 17.44 -15.86 -5.94
CA VAL A 421 17.23 -15.96 -4.48
C VAL A 421 17.41 -14.57 -3.89
N ASP A 422 16.36 -14.04 -3.26
CA ASP A 422 16.49 -12.86 -2.39
C ASP A 422 17.23 -13.25 -1.11
N THR A 423 18.41 -12.66 -0.89
CA THR A 423 19.26 -12.99 0.25
C THR A 423 18.85 -12.31 1.54
N LYS A 424 17.80 -11.45 1.50
CA LYS A 424 17.34 -10.67 2.66
C LYS A 424 18.49 -9.90 3.30
N MET A 425 18.87 -8.78 2.71
CA MET A 425 20.00 -7.95 3.18
C MET A 425 19.94 -7.71 4.69
N ASP A 426 21.11 -7.82 5.34
CA ASP A 426 21.24 -7.56 6.78
C ASP A 426 21.02 -6.06 7.06
N GLU A 427 19.88 -5.73 7.65
CA GLU A 427 19.52 -4.36 8.04
C GLU A 427 20.53 -3.70 9.01
N SER A 428 21.37 -4.51 9.69
CA SER A 428 22.44 -3.99 10.54
C SER A 428 23.66 -3.50 9.75
N ASN A 429 23.76 -3.85 8.45
CA ASN A 429 24.81 -3.34 7.55
C ASN A 429 24.25 -2.19 6.70
N GLU A 430 24.30 -0.98 7.24
CA GLU A 430 23.75 0.22 6.62
C GLU A 430 24.25 0.45 5.18
N ALA A 431 25.51 0.10 4.87
CA ALA A 431 26.09 0.31 3.54
C ALA A 431 25.47 -0.63 2.50
N ASP A 432 25.24 -1.91 2.85
CA ASP A 432 24.62 -2.89 1.97
C ASP A 432 23.11 -2.62 1.84
N TYR A 433 22.45 -2.30 2.95
CA TYR A 433 21.02 -1.99 2.99
C TYR A 433 20.68 -0.71 2.19
N ASN A 434 21.58 0.29 2.16
CA ASN A 434 21.44 1.48 1.31
C ASN A 434 21.95 1.23 -0.13
N GLY A 435 21.79 0.02 -0.63
CA GLY A 435 22.31 -0.44 -1.92
C GLY A 435 21.31 -0.47 -3.08
N ASN A 436 20.02 -0.32 -2.82
CA ASN A 436 18.94 -0.39 -3.80
C ASN A 436 17.84 0.64 -3.53
N TRP A 437 16.85 0.72 -4.42
CA TRP A 437 15.66 1.54 -4.22
C TRP A 437 14.48 0.75 -3.63
N GLY A 438 14.61 -0.57 -3.52
CA GLY A 438 13.60 -1.45 -2.96
C GLY A 438 12.23 -1.28 -3.63
N PRO A 439 11.16 -1.04 -2.83
CA PRO A 439 9.80 -0.95 -3.37
C PRO A 439 9.61 0.11 -4.47
N MET A 440 10.42 1.16 -4.49
CA MET A 440 10.34 2.21 -5.51
C MET A 440 10.84 1.72 -6.89
N ALA A 441 11.63 0.65 -6.92
CA ALA A 441 12.13 0.04 -8.14
C ALA A 441 11.26 -1.14 -8.65
N GLN A 442 10.22 -1.54 -7.94
CA GLN A 442 9.25 -2.57 -8.35
C GLN A 442 8.33 -2.06 -9.47
N VAL A 443 8.92 -1.54 -10.54
CA VAL A 443 8.16 -0.85 -11.58
C VAL A 443 7.39 -1.80 -12.49
N PHE A 444 7.89 -3.04 -12.68
CA PHE A 444 7.29 -4.04 -13.56
C PHE A 444 7.55 -5.47 -13.09
N ASP A 445 6.93 -5.87 -12.01
CA ASP A 445 6.94 -7.22 -11.43
C ASP A 445 5.81 -8.05 -12.02
N THR A 446 6.11 -8.87 -13.02
CA THR A 446 5.12 -9.80 -13.58
C THR A 446 4.88 -11.00 -12.66
N ALA A 447 3.70 -11.63 -12.78
CA ALA A 447 3.38 -12.86 -12.06
C ALA A 447 4.43 -13.95 -12.31
N GLU A 448 4.93 -14.09 -13.55
CA GLU A 448 5.98 -15.07 -13.89
C GLU A 448 7.29 -14.76 -13.18
N PHE A 449 7.75 -13.51 -13.18
CA PHE A 449 8.98 -13.12 -12.47
C PHE A 449 8.88 -13.39 -10.98
N ARG A 450 7.78 -12.99 -10.34
CA ARG A 450 7.56 -13.24 -8.90
C ARG A 450 7.48 -14.72 -8.58
N ALA A 451 6.73 -15.48 -9.38
CA ALA A 451 6.55 -16.92 -9.19
C ALA A 451 7.83 -17.75 -9.51
N SER A 452 8.76 -17.19 -10.29
CA SER A 452 10.06 -17.82 -10.58
C SER A 452 11.11 -17.60 -9.49
N GLN A 453 10.90 -16.70 -8.53
CA GLN A 453 11.84 -16.51 -7.43
C GLN A 453 11.91 -17.74 -6.53
N VAL A 454 13.11 -18.06 -6.04
CA VAL A 454 13.33 -19.21 -5.16
C VAL A 454 12.66 -18.96 -3.81
N GLN A 455 11.83 -19.92 -3.39
CA GLN A 455 11.21 -19.91 -2.07
C GLN A 455 11.35 -21.27 -1.40
N PRO A 456 11.83 -21.35 -0.14
CA PRO A 456 11.94 -22.61 0.59
C PRO A 456 10.60 -23.35 0.69
N LEU A 457 10.66 -24.68 0.78
CA LEU A 457 9.46 -25.52 0.99
C LEU A 457 8.92 -25.44 2.42
N ASP A 458 9.77 -25.11 3.38
CA ASP A 458 9.37 -25.00 4.78
C ASP A 458 8.68 -23.64 5.04
N ILE A 459 7.37 -23.66 4.96
CA ILE A 459 6.52 -22.47 5.15
C ILE A 459 6.44 -21.98 6.61
N SER A 460 7.02 -22.73 7.55
CA SER A 460 7.06 -22.34 8.97
C SER A 460 8.21 -21.40 9.31
N THR A 461 9.12 -21.21 8.37
CA THR A 461 10.28 -20.32 8.51
C THR A 461 10.00 -18.93 7.94
N GLU A 462 10.73 -17.94 8.42
CA GLU A 462 10.69 -16.59 7.84
C GLU A 462 11.04 -16.60 6.34
N ALA A 463 12.03 -17.38 5.94
CA ALA A 463 12.41 -17.51 4.53
C ALA A 463 11.32 -18.16 3.66
N GLY A 464 10.47 -19.03 4.22
CA GLY A 464 9.34 -19.66 3.52
C GLY A 464 8.04 -18.85 3.59
N PHE A 465 8.05 -17.64 4.14
CA PHE A 465 6.86 -16.85 4.38
C PHE A 465 6.10 -16.50 3.09
N GLU A 466 6.81 -16.13 2.01
CA GLU A 466 6.17 -15.82 0.73
C GLU A 466 5.44 -17.04 0.14
N ARG A 467 6.04 -18.24 0.22
CA ARG A 467 5.37 -19.48 -0.17
C ARG A 467 4.12 -19.73 0.66
N ARG A 468 4.18 -19.51 1.97
CA ARG A 468 3.00 -19.64 2.85
C ARG A 468 1.86 -18.72 2.39
N LEU A 469 2.19 -17.46 2.04
CA LEU A 469 1.19 -16.51 1.55
C LEU A 469 0.62 -16.93 0.20
N PHE A 470 1.47 -17.41 -0.70
CA PHE A 470 1.07 -17.88 -2.03
C PHE A 470 0.09 -19.06 -1.91
N GLU A 471 0.47 -20.13 -1.20
CA GLU A 471 -0.35 -21.33 -1.01
C GLU A 471 -1.66 -21.04 -0.23
N ALA A 472 -1.58 -20.15 0.77
CA ALA A 472 -2.77 -19.71 1.50
C ALA A 472 -3.77 -18.97 0.60
N THR A 473 -3.28 -18.15 -0.32
CA THR A 473 -4.12 -17.32 -1.21
C THR A 473 -4.97 -18.16 -2.17
N ASP A 474 -4.55 -19.38 -2.54
CA ASP A 474 -5.33 -20.32 -3.36
C ASP A 474 -6.73 -20.61 -2.77
N GLN A 475 -6.91 -20.45 -1.47
CA GLN A 475 -8.21 -20.63 -0.81
C GLN A 475 -9.20 -19.49 -1.12
N TYR A 476 -8.70 -18.35 -1.63
CA TYR A 476 -9.50 -17.19 -2.03
C TYR A 476 -9.71 -17.12 -3.53
N ALA A 477 -8.80 -17.68 -4.32
CA ALA A 477 -8.90 -17.68 -5.77
C ALA A 477 -10.19 -18.37 -6.25
N GLY A 478 -10.87 -17.74 -7.22
CA GLY A 478 -12.16 -18.23 -7.74
C GLY A 478 -13.35 -17.93 -6.82
N LYS A 479 -13.18 -17.05 -5.83
CA LYS A 479 -14.26 -16.53 -4.98
C LYS A 479 -14.63 -15.08 -5.31
N GLU A 480 -14.07 -14.54 -6.38
CA GLU A 480 -14.46 -13.26 -6.95
C GLU A 480 -15.91 -13.33 -7.45
N THR A 481 -16.61 -12.22 -7.41
CA THR A 481 -18.02 -12.14 -7.79
C THR A 481 -18.22 -11.14 -8.92
N ASP A 482 -19.23 -11.39 -9.76
CA ASP A 482 -19.66 -10.46 -10.81
C ASP A 482 -20.18 -9.12 -10.24
N ALA A 483 -20.45 -9.05 -8.92
CA ALA A 483 -20.80 -7.80 -8.24
C ALA A 483 -19.61 -6.87 -7.99
N MET A 484 -18.40 -7.26 -8.33
CA MET A 484 -17.20 -6.47 -8.15
C MET A 484 -17.17 -5.28 -9.13
N PHE A 485 -17.09 -4.06 -8.61
CA PHE A 485 -16.97 -2.85 -9.42
C PHE A 485 -15.50 -2.59 -9.77
N PRO A 486 -15.11 -2.65 -11.07
CA PRO A 486 -13.71 -2.59 -11.49
C PRO A 486 -13.22 -1.13 -11.62
N TYR A 487 -13.31 -0.34 -10.55
CA TYR A 487 -12.98 1.09 -10.56
C TYR A 487 -11.55 1.41 -11.01
N TRP A 488 -10.64 0.44 -10.89
CA TRP A 488 -9.24 0.60 -11.30
C TRP A 488 -9.06 0.68 -12.84
N ASN A 489 -10.04 0.23 -13.62
CA ASN A 489 -10.04 0.31 -15.08
C ASN A 489 -10.86 1.47 -15.63
N ILE A 490 -11.52 2.26 -14.76
CA ILE A 490 -12.46 3.30 -15.18
C ILE A 490 -11.80 4.67 -15.13
N TRP A 491 -11.90 5.42 -16.23
CA TRP A 491 -11.48 6.80 -16.31
C TRP A 491 -12.68 7.74 -16.19
N VAL A 492 -12.74 8.52 -15.13
CA VAL A 492 -13.80 9.50 -14.93
C VAL A 492 -13.45 10.79 -15.69
N PRO A 493 -14.38 11.40 -16.46
CA PRO A 493 -14.14 12.66 -17.14
C PRO A 493 -13.64 13.76 -16.21
N SER A 494 -12.74 14.60 -16.70
CA SER A 494 -12.09 15.65 -15.89
C SER A 494 -13.06 16.68 -15.32
N GLU A 495 -14.18 16.94 -16.03
CA GLU A 495 -15.25 17.80 -15.57
C GLU A 495 -15.96 17.30 -14.30
N ASP A 496 -16.06 15.98 -14.12
CA ASP A 496 -16.68 15.36 -12.96
C ASP A 496 -15.69 15.08 -11.80
N ALA A 497 -14.39 15.11 -12.07
CA ALA A 497 -13.35 14.68 -11.13
C ALA A 497 -13.37 15.43 -9.79
N SER A 498 -13.62 16.75 -9.79
CA SER A 498 -13.67 17.57 -8.56
C SER A 498 -14.92 17.29 -7.74
N GLU A 499 -16.08 17.14 -8.41
CA GLU A 499 -17.34 16.77 -7.76
C GLU A 499 -17.21 15.38 -7.16
N LEU A 500 -16.71 14.42 -7.95
CA LEU A 500 -16.52 13.04 -7.53
C LEU A 500 -15.60 12.91 -6.31
N SER A 501 -14.47 13.61 -6.29
CA SER A 501 -13.57 13.61 -5.12
C SER A 501 -14.27 14.05 -3.84
N THR A 502 -15.12 15.07 -3.92
CA THR A 502 -15.91 15.56 -2.78
C THR A 502 -16.97 14.54 -2.36
N LEU A 503 -17.69 13.97 -3.32
CA LEU A 503 -18.72 12.96 -3.06
C LEU A 503 -18.10 11.69 -2.44
N THR A 504 -16.98 11.20 -2.99
CA THR A 504 -16.26 10.04 -2.45
C THR A 504 -15.90 10.27 -0.97
N ALA A 505 -15.24 11.39 -0.67
CA ALA A 505 -14.85 11.70 0.71
C ALA A 505 -16.06 11.75 1.67
N ASN A 506 -17.15 12.37 1.25
CA ASN A 506 -18.34 12.52 2.07
C ASN A 506 -19.08 11.19 2.30
N VAL A 507 -19.31 10.43 1.22
CA VAL A 507 -20.04 9.16 1.26
C VAL A 507 -19.23 8.11 2.03
N GLU A 508 -17.98 7.88 1.66
CA GLU A 508 -17.14 6.85 2.28
C GLU A 508 -16.88 7.12 3.77
N SER A 509 -16.65 8.39 4.15
CA SER A 509 -16.49 8.75 5.57
C SER A 509 -17.79 8.60 6.37
N SER A 510 -18.95 8.87 5.75
CA SER A 510 -20.24 8.67 6.40
C SER A 510 -20.53 7.19 6.60
N VAL A 511 -20.21 6.34 5.61
CA VAL A 511 -20.33 4.88 5.72
C VAL A 511 -19.43 4.34 6.83
N ALA A 512 -18.16 4.79 6.90
CA ALA A 512 -17.22 4.36 7.93
C ALA A 512 -17.74 4.69 9.36
N THR A 513 -18.20 5.93 9.53
CA THR A 513 -18.76 6.39 10.80
C THR A 513 -20.01 5.60 11.19
N ALA A 514 -20.96 5.47 10.27
CA ALA A 514 -22.21 4.75 10.51
C ALA A 514 -21.97 3.25 10.80
N THR A 515 -21.01 2.62 10.11
CA THR A 515 -20.63 1.24 10.38
C THR A 515 -20.18 1.05 11.83
N ALA A 516 -19.27 1.91 12.31
CA ALA A 516 -18.84 1.87 13.70
C ALA A 516 -20.00 2.14 14.68
N GLU A 517 -20.89 3.09 14.39
CA GLU A 517 -22.06 3.40 15.21
C GLU A 517 -23.05 2.24 15.30
N PHE A 518 -23.33 1.54 14.18
CA PHE A 518 -24.19 0.38 14.16
C PHE A 518 -23.59 -0.80 14.91
N VAL A 519 -22.32 -1.08 14.70
CA VAL A 519 -21.63 -2.20 15.35
C VAL A 519 -21.52 -1.97 16.85
N THR A 520 -21.12 -0.77 17.29
CA THR A 520 -20.93 -0.45 18.72
C THR A 520 -22.24 -0.16 19.46
N GLY A 521 -23.35 0.02 18.74
CA GLY A 521 -24.69 0.19 19.31
C GLY A 521 -25.08 1.63 19.62
N VAL A 522 -24.42 2.57 19.03
CA VAL A 522 -24.89 3.97 19.00
C VAL A 522 -26.15 4.09 18.16
N ARG A 523 -26.22 3.30 17.07
CA ARG A 523 -27.42 3.04 16.26
C ARG A 523 -27.79 1.56 16.33
N ASP A 524 -29.07 1.22 16.09
CA ASP A 524 -29.54 -0.16 16.04
C ASP A 524 -29.79 -0.59 14.59
N PRO A 525 -29.01 -1.54 14.01
CA PRO A 525 -29.26 -2.03 12.65
C PRO A 525 -30.56 -2.83 12.53
N GLY A 526 -31.15 -3.28 13.67
CA GLY A 526 -32.49 -3.89 13.73
C GLY A 526 -33.62 -2.86 13.65
N SER A 527 -33.37 -1.58 13.95
CA SER A 527 -34.34 -0.50 13.92
C SER A 527 -34.55 0.01 12.48
N ASP A 528 -35.78 -0.07 11.97
CA ASP A 528 -36.12 0.52 10.66
C ASP A 528 -35.91 2.03 10.63
N ALA A 529 -36.15 2.70 11.76
CA ALA A 529 -35.96 4.16 11.86
C ALA A 529 -34.48 4.56 11.76
N ASP A 530 -33.57 3.84 12.42
CA ASP A 530 -32.14 4.11 12.37
C ASP A 530 -31.57 3.76 11.00
N TRP A 531 -32.01 2.66 10.40
CA TRP A 531 -31.65 2.26 9.05
C TRP A 531 -32.10 3.31 8.02
N GLN A 532 -33.36 3.74 8.07
CA GLN A 532 -33.88 4.78 7.16
C GLN A 532 -33.13 6.10 7.34
N SER A 533 -32.85 6.51 8.58
CA SER A 533 -32.06 7.71 8.86
C SER A 533 -30.65 7.64 8.26
N TYR A 534 -30.03 6.44 8.23
CA TYR A 534 -28.75 6.21 7.57
C TYR A 534 -28.87 6.39 6.05
N LEU A 535 -29.86 5.74 5.41
CA LEU A 535 -30.10 5.87 3.98
C LEU A 535 -30.36 7.34 3.57
N ASP A 536 -31.23 8.03 4.32
CA ASP A 536 -31.54 9.46 4.10
C ASP A 536 -30.29 10.34 4.21
N SER A 537 -29.38 9.99 5.13
CA SER A 537 -28.13 10.75 5.30
C SER A 537 -27.19 10.57 4.10
N LEU A 538 -27.04 9.36 3.58
CA LEU A 538 -26.22 9.10 2.39
C LEU A 538 -26.79 9.78 1.15
N THR A 539 -28.12 9.69 0.95
CA THR A 539 -28.81 10.41 -0.14
C THR A 539 -28.58 11.91 -0.04
N SER A 540 -28.64 12.48 1.17
CA SER A 540 -28.41 13.91 1.41
C SER A 540 -26.96 14.35 1.15
N LEU A 541 -26.00 13.41 1.26
CA LEU A 541 -24.59 13.61 0.95
C LEU A 541 -24.27 13.41 -0.54
N GLY A 542 -25.27 13.05 -1.34
CA GLY A 542 -25.15 12.91 -2.79
C GLY A 542 -24.81 11.49 -3.26
N ALA A 543 -25.18 10.44 -2.50
CA ALA A 543 -24.92 9.04 -2.86
C ALA A 543 -25.47 8.67 -4.25
N ASP A 544 -26.64 9.17 -4.61
CA ASP A 544 -27.23 8.92 -5.94
C ASP A 544 -26.37 9.54 -7.05
N ARG A 545 -25.93 10.80 -6.87
CA ARG A 545 -25.05 11.48 -7.83
C ARG A 545 -23.68 10.82 -7.91
N TYR A 546 -23.18 10.32 -6.80
CA TYR A 546 -21.94 9.54 -6.73
C TYR A 546 -22.01 8.28 -7.61
N ALA A 547 -23.10 7.51 -7.48
CA ALA A 547 -23.32 6.34 -8.31
C ALA A 547 -23.53 6.71 -9.79
N GLU A 548 -24.26 7.79 -10.09
CA GLU A 548 -24.49 8.29 -11.46
C GLU A 548 -23.19 8.64 -12.19
N ILE A 549 -22.24 9.31 -11.52
CA ILE A 549 -20.95 9.66 -12.13
C ILE A 549 -20.18 8.39 -12.47
N TRP A 550 -20.10 7.43 -11.56
CA TRP A 550 -19.42 6.17 -11.80
C TRP A 550 -20.12 5.32 -12.86
N GLN A 551 -21.46 5.29 -12.90
CA GLN A 551 -22.20 4.60 -13.95
C GLN A 551 -21.89 5.23 -15.33
N SER A 552 -21.92 6.56 -15.41
CA SER A 552 -21.62 7.24 -16.67
C SER A 552 -20.20 6.97 -17.18
N ALA A 553 -19.25 6.81 -16.27
CA ALA A 553 -17.88 6.46 -16.62
C ALA A 553 -17.70 4.97 -16.95
N TYR A 554 -18.48 4.09 -16.30
CA TYR A 554 -18.48 2.64 -16.55
C TYR A 554 -19.09 2.27 -17.90
N ASP A 555 -20.07 3.04 -18.37
CA ASP A 555 -20.77 2.83 -19.65
C ASP A 555 -19.93 3.28 -20.88
N GLN A 556 -18.77 3.93 -20.70
CA GLN A 556 -17.91 4.41 -21.78
C GLN A 556 -16.92 3.35 -22.25
#